data_6daf9f7d7a024422b353f97c87dc8e87
#
_entry.id   6daf9f7d7a024422b353f97c87dc8e87
#
_cell.length_a   1.000
_cell.length_b   1.000
_cell.length_c   1.000
_cell.angle_alpha   90.00
_cell.angle_beta   90.00
_cell.angle_gamma   90.00
#
_symmetry.space_group_name_H-M   'P 1'
#
loop_
_entity.id
_entity.type
_entity.pdbx_description
1 polymer ?
#
loop_
_entity_poly.entity_id
_entity_poly.type
_entity_poly.pdbx_seq_one_letter_code
_entity_poly.pdbx_strand_id
1 'polypeptide(L)'
;MDTRTHHHEHLEGTNVYYTLDGSTPTPKSLKYTVPFYVSTDACLKAIAYTPSGLHSDVLEKDVRINKATFADIKLLTKPSDRYNGNNGTILVDGVRSTAFHTTGLWVGYNPHPLQAVIDLGSVQTVKQVCLSSLTDMSSYIMGIESVRIALSIDGKEFSEVASRTWPAPEARMEGKRRETLELNFDEAQARYVKVTANGFEALPPGHSGAGMPPFLFVDEIEVY
;
A
#
# COMPACT_ATOMS: atom_id res chain seq x y z
N MET A 1 26.28 -23.23 12.29
CA MET A 1 25.07 -24.02 12.00
C MET A 1 24.10 -23.80 13.15
N ASP A 2 23.12 -22.93 12.99
CA ASP A 2 21.99 -22.84 13.92
C ASP A 2 20.77 -22.39 13.11
N THR A 3 20.01 -23.38 12.69
CA THR A 3 18.76 -23.23 11.98
C THR A 3 17.67 -23.02 13.02
N ARG A 4 17.35 -21.74 13.33
CA ARG A 4 16.14 -21.43 14.11
C ARG A 4 14.91 -21.61 13.21
N THR A 5 14.39 -22.81 13.22
CA THR A 5 13.02 -23.09 12.80
C THR A 5 12.09 -22.37 13.76
N HIS A 6 11.42 -21.31 13.29
CA HIS A 6 10.29 -20.76 14.01
C HIS A 6 9.15 -21.77 13.93
N HIS A 7 9.06 -22.63 14.94
CA HIS A 7 7.85 -23.38 15.22
C HIS A 7 6.77 -22.35 15.63
N HIS A 8 5.79 -22.14 14.77
CA HIS A 8 4.50 -21.64 15.20
C HIS A 8 3.87 -22.76 16.04
N GLU A 9 4.10 -22.73 17.35
CA GLU A 9 3.29 -23.53 18.26
C GLU A 9 1.85 -23.04 18.16
N HIS A 10 1.01 -23.79 17.48
CA HIS A 10 -0.44 -23.69 17.61
C HIS A 10 -0.75 -24.09 19.08
N LEU A 11 -0.90 -23.10 19.93
CA LEU A 11 -1.39 -23.34 21.28
C LEU A 11 -2.81 -23.87 21.19
N GLU A 12 -2.99 -25.15 21.51
CA GLU A 12 -4.29 -25.82 21.52
C GLU A 12 -5.32 -24.98 22.30
N GLY A 13 -6.51 -24.79 21.72
CA GLY A 13 -7.57 -23.99 22.33
C GLY A 13 -7.46 -22.47 22.17
N THR A 14 -6.47 -21.97 21.40
CA THR A 14 -6.39 -20.54 21.06
C THR A 14 -7.53 -20.15 20.14
N ASN A 15 -8.26 -19.08 20.48
CA ASN A 15 -9.34 -18.53 19.70
C ASN A 15 -8.99 -17.14 19.17
N VAL A 16 -9.33 -16.86 17.91
CA VAL A 16 -9.19 -15.55 17.30
C VAL A 16 -10.54 -14.84 17.30
N TYR A 17 -10.54 -13.60 17.77
CA TYR A 17 -11.72 -12.72 17.74
C TYR A 17 -11.40 -11.50 16.88
N TYR A 18 -12.41 -10.97 16.18
CA TYR A 18 -12.22 -9.86 15.27
C TYR A 18 -13.39 -8.88 15.28
N THR A 19 -13.11 -7.66 14.79
CA THR A 19 -14.06 -6.60 14.49
C THR A 19 -13.79 -6.07 13.09
N LEU A 20 -14.79 -5.44 12.45
CA LEU A 20 -14.66 -4.81 11.13
C LEU A 20 -14.84 -3.28 11.16
N ASP A 21 -15.16 -2.75 12.32
CA ASP A 21 -15.45 -1.33 12.57
C ASP A 21 -14.29 -0.56 13.23
N GLY A 22 -13.14 -1.23 13.43
CA GLY A 22 -11.96 -0.66 14.07
C GLY A 22 -12.01 -0.66 15.59
N SER A 23 -13.08 -1.16 16.22
CA SER A 23 -13.11 -1.36 17.67
C SER A 23 -12.11 -2.45 18.10
N THR A 24 -11.56 -2.35 19.30
CA THR A 24 -10.66 -3.37 19.83
C THR A 24 -11.42 -4.67 20.10
N PRO A 25 -11.03 -5.80 19.47
CA PRO A 25 -11.73 -7.06 19.66
C PRO A 25 -11.50 -7.62 21.08
N THR A 26 -12.53 -8.28 21.60
CA THR A 26 -12.56 -8.94 22.91
C THR A 26 -13.13 -10.36 22.73
N PRO A 27 -13.09 -11.24 23.77
CA PRO A 27 -13.75 -12.55 23.70
C PRO A 27 -15.27 -12.50 23.47
N LYS A 28 -15.89 -11.30 23.51
CA LYS A 28 -17.30 -11.08 23.16
C LYS A 28 -17.51 -10.67 21.71
N SER A 29 -16.44 -10.38 20.97
CA SER A 29 -16.47 -10.04 19.55
C SER A 29 -16.72 -11.26 18.69
N LEU A 30 -16.85 -11.07 17.36
CA LEU A 30 -16.99 -12.17 16.42
C LEU A 30 -15.80 -13.13 16.51
N LYS A 31 -16.07 -14.42 16.62
CA LYS A 31 -15.03 -15.45 16.63
C LYS A 31 -14.73 -15.88 15.20
N TYR A 32 -13.44 -15.89 14.84
CA TYR A 32 -12.99 -16.41 13.56
C TYR A 32 -13.03 -17.94 13.57
N THR A 33 -13.86 -18.52 12.71
CA THR A 33 -14.04 -19.99 12.57
C THR A 33 -13.83 -20.49 11.18
N VAL A 34 -14.13 -19.66 10.16
CA VAL A 34 -13.98 -19.96 8.73
C VAL A 34 -13.55 -18.70 7.98
N PRO A 35 -12.89 -18.85 6.81
CA PRO A 35 -12.61 -17.71 5.94
C PRO A 35 -13.89 -16.96 5.54
N PHE A 36 -13.82 -15.63 5.50
CA PHE A 36 -14.93 -14.78 5.07
C PHE A 36 -14.43 -13.69 4.13
N TYR A 37 -15.34 -13.13 3.35
CA TYR A 37 -15.03 -12.04 2.41
C TYR A 37 -15.38 -10.69 3.02
N VAL A 38 -14.50 -9.71 2.80
CA VAL A 38 -14.75 -8.30 3.08
C VAL A 38 -15.06 -7.63 1.74
N SER A 39 -16.29 -7.15 1.55
CA SER A 39 -16.77 -6.56 0.29
C SER A 39 -17.04 -5.06 0.36
N THR A 40 -16.79 -4.45 1.50
CA THR A 40 -16.94 -3.01 1.74
C THR A 40 -15.73 -2.51 2.53
N ASP A 41 -15.55 -1.21 2.59
CA ASP A 41 -14.53 -0.59 3.42
C ASP A 41 -14.66 -1.09 4.86
N ALA A 42 -13.53 -1.43 5.48
CA ALA A 42 -13.47 -1.96 6.83
C ALA A 42 -12.15 -1.64 7.52
N CYS A 43 -12.20 -1.42 8.81
CA CYS A 43 -11.03 -1.45 9.67
C CYS A 43 -11.06 -2.77 10.46
N LEU A 44 -10.41 -3.78 9.89
CA LEU A 44 -10.30 -5.10 10.50
C LEU A 44 -9.31 -5.04 11.66
N LYS A 45 -9.75 -5.45 12.84
CA LYS A 45 -8.87 -5.76 13.97
C LYS A 45 -9.07 -7.19 14.41
N ALA A 46 -7.99 -7.89 14.75
CA ALA A 46 -8.02 -9.26 15.22
C ALA A 46 -7.05 -9.47 16.38
N ILE A 47 -7.44 -10.32 17.32
CA ILE A 47 -6.64 -10.69 18.48
C ILE A 47 -6.84 -12.17 18.79
N ALA A 48 -5.77 -12.84 19.19
CA ALA A 48 -5.83 -14.24 19.61
C ALA A 48 -5.79 -14.32 21.14
N TYR A 49 -6.67 -15.17 21.72
CA TYR A 49 -6.69 -15.46 23.15
C TYR A 49 -6.46 -16.95 23.42
N THR A 50 -5.58 -17.24 24.36
CA THR A 50 -5.41 -18.59 24.90
C THR A 50 -6.53 -18.92 25.89
N PRO A 51 -6.74 -20.23 26.25
CA PRO A 51 -7.66 -20.61 27.29
C PRO A 51 -7.35 -19.99 28.68
N SER A 52 -6.09 -19.68 28.95
CA SER A 52 -5.64 -19.05 30.17
C SER A 52 -5.85 -17.52 30.22
N GLY A 53 -6.33 -16.92 29.11
CA GLY A 53 -6.60 -15.48 29.03
C GLY A 53 -5.40 -14.64 28.57
N LEU A 54 -4.27 -15.24 28.21
CA LEU A 54 -3.18 -14.54 27.54
C LEU A 54 -3.61 -14.18 26.11
N HIS A 55 -3.14 -13.06 25.60
CA HIS A 55 -3.51 -12.60 24.25
C HIS A 55 -2.31 -12.10 23.44
N SER A 56 -2.47 -12.12 22.13
CA SER A 56 -1.52 -11.53 21.18
C SER A 56 -1.63 -10.01 21.17
N ASP A 57 -0.72 -9.35 20.45
CA ASP A 57 -0.94 -8.01 19.94
C ASP A 57 -2.14 -7.97 18.99
N VAL A 58 -2.73 -6.80 18.80
CA VAL A 58 -3.84 -6.60 17.88
C VAL A 58 -3.28 -6.50 16.46
N LEU A 59 -3.71 -7.39 15.56
CA LEU A 59 -3.53 -7.22 14.12
C LEU A 59 -4.54 -6.18 13.62
N GLU A 60 -4.09 -5.20 12.85
CA GLU A 60 -4.95 -4.20 12.22
C GLU A 60 -4.71 -4.15 10.71
N LYS A 61 -5.82 -4.09 9.94
CA LYS A 61 -5.82 -3.94 8.47
C LYS A 61 -6.88 -2.92 8.08
N ASP A 62 -6.48 -1.87 7.36
CA ASP A 62 -7.38 -0.89 6.75
C ASP A 62 -7.70 -1.34 5.31
N VAL A 63 -8.94 -1.79 5.10
CA VAL A 63 -9.44 -2.29 3.82
C VAL A 63 -10.25 -1.22 3.12
N ARG A 64 -9.90 -0.92 1.85
CA ARG A 64 -10.58 0.07 0.99
C ARG A 64 -10.96 -0.57 -0.33
N ILE A 65 -12.25 -0.81 -0.51
CA ILE A 65 -12.77 -1.41 -1.74
C ILE A 65 -13.01 -0.30 -2.77
N ASN A 66 -12.38 -0.44 -3.93
CA ASN A 66 -12.44 0.55 -5.00
C ASN A 66 -12.42 -0.15 -6.38
N LYS A 67 -12.48 0.60 -7.47
CA LYS A 67 -12.54 0.04 -8.84
C LYS A 67 -11.28 -0.74 -9.24
N ALA A 68 -10.13 -0.46 -8.60
CA ALA A 68 -8.89 -1.18 -8.85
C ALA A 68 -8.72 -2.42 -7.97
N THR A 69 -9.59 -2.66 -6.97
CA THR A 69 -9.44 -3.80 -6.06
C THR A 69 -9.49 -5.13 -6.84
N PHE A 70 -8.39 -5.90 -6.76
CA PHE A 70 -8.15 -7.15 -7.49
C PHE A 70 -8.15 -7.03 -9.02
N ALA A 71 -7.97 -5.82 -9.54
CA ALA A 71 -7.76 -5.59 -10.97
C ALA A 71 -6.41 -6.17 -11.44
N ASP A 72 -6.33 -6.47 -12.73
CA ASP A 72 -5.05 -6.84 -13.33
C ASP A 72 -4.11 -5.64 -13.37
N ILE A 73 -2.90 -5.80 -12.83
CA ILE A 73 -1.86 -4.77 -12.82
C ILE A 73 -0.62 -5.24 -13.56
N LYS A 74 -0.08 -4.37 -14.41
CA LYS A 74 1.20 -4.59 -15.11
C LYS A 74 2.18 -3.51 -14.71
N LEU A 75 3.28 -3.90 -14.05
CA LEU A 75 4.41 -3.02 -13.80
C LEU A 75 5.21 -2.83 -15.09
N LEU A 76 5.45 -1.58 -15.47
CA LEU A 76 6.28 -1.21 -16.64
C LEU A 76 7.74 -0.98 -16.25
N THR A 77 8.00 -0.79 -14.95
CA THR A 77 9.32 -0.66 -14.35
C THR A 77 9.50 -1.72 -13.28
N LYS A 78 10.71 -2.23 -13.14
CA LYS A 78 11.02 -3.29 -12.17
C LYS A 78 11.20 -2.69 -10.77
N PRO A 79 10.43 -3.14 -9.76
CA PRO A 79 10.68 -2.79 -8.37
C PRO A 79 11.94 -3.47 -7.83
N SER A 80 12.38 -3.08 -6.65
CA SER A 80 13.43 -3.78 -5.90
C SER A 80 13.01 -5.24 -5.65
N ASP A 81 13.92 -6.17 -5.87
CA ASP A 81 13.63 -7.61 -5.67
C ASP A 81 13.18 -7.91 -4.23
N ARG A 82 13.69 -7.16 -3.26
CA ARG A 82 13.32 -7.28 -1.84
C ARG A 82 11.91 -6.78 -1.53
N TYR A 83 11.41 -5.82 -2.31
CA TYR A 83 10.15 -5.12 -2.08
C TYR A 83 9.28 -5.15 -3.35
N ASN A 84 9.15 -6.31 -3.99
CA ASN A 84 8.45 -6.43 -5.26
C ASN A 84 6.92 -6.54 -5.11
N GLY A 85 6.40 -6.75 -3.90
CA GLY A 85 4.97 -6.80 -3.65
C GLY A 85 4.23 -7.85 -4.46
N ASN A 86 4.78 -9.05 -4.57
CA ASN A 86 4.26 -10.12 -5.42
C ASN A 86 4.01 -9.63 -6.87
N ASN A 87 5.06 -9.06 -7.49
CA ASN A 87 5.01 -8.41 -8.81
C ASN A 87 3.99 -7.27 -8.90
N GLY A 88 3.81 -6.54 -7.80
CA GLY A 88 2.92 -5.38 -7.72
C GLY A 88 1.46 -5.68 -7.45
N THR A 89 1.05 -6.94 -7.30
CA THR A 89 -0.37 -7.27 -7.06
C THR A 89 -0.91 -6.70 -5.76
N ILE A 90 -0.04 -6.48 -4.76
CA ILE A 90 -0.44 -5.81 -3.51
C ILE A 90 -0.82 -4.34 -3.69
N LEU A 91 -0.47 -3.70 -4.83
CA LEU A 91 -0.85 -2.30 -5.11
C LEU A 91 -2.34 -2.14 -5.41
N VAL A 92 -3.06 -3.23 -5.59
CA VAL A 92 -4.48 -3.27 -5.93
C VAL A 92 -5.24 -4.33 -5.12
N ASP A 93 -4.75 -4.70 -3.95
CA ASP A 93 -5.42 -5.69 -3.09
C ASP A 93 -6.46 -5.07 -2.13
N GLY A 94 -6.57 -3.74 -2.12
CA GLY A 94 -7.49 -3.00 -1.27
C GLY A 94 -7.01 -2.89 0.18
N VAL A 95 -5.77 -3.25 0.51
CA VAL A 95 -5.26 -3.25 1.88
C VAL A 95 -4.18 -2.19 2.07
N ARG A 96 -4.50 -1.15 2.81
CA ARG A 96 -3.53 -0.12 3.18
C ARG A 96 -2.55 -0.63 4.25
N SER A 97 -1.27 -0.33 4.09
CA SER A 97 -0.22 -0.63 5.06
C SER A 97 -0.17 0.40 6.19
N THR A 98 0.62 0.10 7.20
CA THR A 98 1.06 1.06 8.22
C THR A 98 2.34 1.79 7.78
N ALA A 99 2.82 2.76 8.55
CA ALA A 99 4.04 3.52 8.25
C ALA A 99 5.35 2.72 8.44
N PHE A 100 5.34 1.41 8.22
CA PHE A 100 6.50 0.53 8.33
C PHE A 100 6.75 -0.23 7.03
N HIS A 101 7.85 0.08 6.34
CA HIS A 101 8.20 -0.56 5.05
C HIS A 101 8.49 -2.07 5.17
N THR A 102 8.68 -2.58 6.38
CA THR A 102 8.99 -3.99 6.67
C THR A 102 7.77 -4.89 6.81
N THR A 103 6.55 -4.36 6.64
CA THR A 103 5.30 -5.14 6.77
C THR A 103 5.07 -6.15 5.65
N GLY A 104 5.82 -6.07 4.54
CA GLY A 104 5.58 -6.86 3.33
C GLY A 104 4.44 -6.32 2.44
N LEU A 105 3.82 -5.19 2.83
CA LEU A 105 2.70 -4.55 2.13
C LEU A 105 3.13 -3.31 1.33
N TRP A 106 4.42 -3.14 1.06
CA TRP A 106 4.97 -2.02 0.30
C TRP A 106 5.71 -2.51 -0.93
N VAL A 107 5.50 -1.84 -2.06
CA VAL A 107 6.34 -1.99 -3.25
C VAL A 107 7.38 -0.88 -3.25
N GLY A 108 8.65 -1.26 -3.34
CA GLY A 108 9.77 -0.34 -3.23
C GLY A 108 10.54 -0.19 -4.54
N TYR A 109 10.91 1.04 -4.87
CA TYR A 109 11.72 1.39 -6.04
C TYR A 109 12.95 2.19 -5.64
N ASN A 110 14.10 1.91 -6.29
CA ASN A 110 15.32 2.68 -6.17
C ASN A 110 16.27 2.30 -7.33
N PRO A 111 16.71 3.25 -8.16
CA PRO A 111 16.33 4.66 -8.28
C PRO A 111 15.13 4.89 -9.23
N HIS A 112 14.53 3.83 -9.75
CA HIS A 112 13.51 3.90 -10.80
C HIS A 112 12.15 4.37 -10.26
N PRO A 113 11.32 5.05 -11.09
CA PRO A 113 9.95 5.37 -10.72
C PRO A 113 9.05 4.13 -10.72
N LEU A 114 7.93 4.19 -10.01
CA LEU A 114 6.80 3.30 -10.25
C LEU A 114 6.11 3.70 -11.56
N GLN A 115 6.00 2.77 -12.48
CA GLN A 115 5.12 2.89 -13.65
C GLN A 115 4.27 1.63 -13.76
N ALA A 116 2.96 1.79 -13.73
CA ALA A 116 2.01 0.69 -13.77
C ALA A 116 0.82 1.01 -14.68
N VAL A 117 0.24 -0.03 -15.25
CA VAL A 117 -1.07 0.01 -15.94
C VAL A 117 -2.00 -0.95 -15.24
N ILE A 118 -3.16 -0.44 -14.81
CA ILE A 118 -4.23 -1.20 -14.17
C ILE A 118 -5.35 -1.39 -15.20
N ASP A 119 -5.78 -2.63 -15.44
CA ASP A 119 -6.94 -2.97 -16.26
C ASP A 119 -8.16 -3.17 -15.35
N LEU A 120 -9.10 -2.25 -15.38
CA LEU A 120 -10.34 -2.31 -14.59
C LEU A 120 -11.33 -3.39 -15.08
N GLY A 121 -10.96 -4.15 -16.13
CA GLY A 121 -11.77 -5.22 -16.72
C GLY A 121 -12.86 -4.76 -17.67
N SER A 122 -13.39 -3.56 -17.47
CA SER A 122 -14.42 -2.93 -18.32
C SER A 122 -14.26 -1.42 -18.31
N VAL A 123 -14.89 -0.75 -19.28
CA VAL A 123 -14.97 0.72 -19.28
C VAL A 123 -15.85 1.17 -18.12
N GLN A 124 -15.32 2.06 -17.30
CA GLN A 124 -15.97 2.62 -16.12
C GLN A 124 -15.75 4.14 -16.06
N THR A 125 -16.62 4.84 -15.36
CA THR A 125 -16.39 6.25 -15.03
C THR A 125 -15.36 6.36 -13.93
N VAL A 126 -14.31 7.16 -14.14
CA VAL A 126 -13.21 7.40 -13.19
C VAL A 126 -13.08 8.91 -12.96
N LYS A 127 -12.87 9.34 -11.72
CA LYS A 127 -12.72 10.76 -11.35
C LYS A 127 -11.63 11.04 -10.32
N GLN A 128 -11.07 9.98 -9.72
CA GLN A 128 -10.03 10.12 -8.71
C GLN A 128 -9.12 8.90 -8.73
N VAL A 129 -7.83 9.14 -8.53
CA VAL A 129 -6.83 8.11 -8.21
C VAL A 129 -6.10 8.52 -6.94
N CYS A 130 -5.98 7.59 -6.00
CA CYS A 130 -5.22 7.78 -4.77
C CYS A 130 -4.02 6.83 -4.75
N LEU A 131 -2.88 7.31 -4.22
CA LEU A 131 -1.72 6.49 -3.95
C LEU A 131 -1.28 6.70 -2.51
N SER A 132 -0.77 5.66 -1.89
CA SER A 132 -0.12 5.80 -0.60
C SER A 132 1.38 5.96 -0.76
N SER A 133 1.94 6.89 0.00
CA SER A 133 3.36 7.22 0.01
C SER A 133 3.93 7.08 1.41
N LEU A 134 5.14 6.56 1.52
CA LEU A 134 5.87 6.44 2.78
C LEU A 134 7.04 7.42 2.82
N THR A 135 7.16 8.16 3.92
CA THR A 135 8.37 8.94 4.25
C THR A 135 8.96 8.41 5.56
N ASP A 136 10.23 8.02 5.52
CA ASP A 136 11.05 7.62 6.67
C ASP A 136 12.50 7.98 6.37
N MET A 137 12.88 9.20 6.73
CA MET A 137 14.21 9.72 6.41
C MET A 137 15.31 8.88 7.06
N SER A 138 15.08 8.33 8.25
CA SER A 138 16.06 7.45 8.92
C SER A 138 16.34 6.17 8.15
N SER A 139 15.38 5.72 7.32
CA SER A 139 15.50 4.55 6.45
C SER A 139 15.78 4.90 4.98
N TYR A 140 16.16 6.15 4.68
CA TYR A 140 16.47 6.62 3.32
C TYR A 140 15.25 6.57 2.38
N ILE A 141 14.05 6.82 2.91
CA ILE A 141 12.77 6.82 2.19
C ILE A 141 12.20 8.24 2.18
N MET A 142 12.03 8.84 0.98
CA MET A 142 11.60 10.25 0.87
C MET A 142 10.14 10.46 0.48
N GLY A 143 9.43 9.41 0.12
CA GLY A 143 8.07 9.53 -0.41
C GLY A 143 8.04 9.83 -1.92
N ILE A 144 6.90 10.31 -2.40
CA ILE A 144 6.64 10.61 -3.80
C ILE A 144 6.90 12.10 -4.08
N GLU A 145 7.71 12.38 -5.12
CA GLU A 145 7.93 13.73 -5.63
C GLU A 145 6.81 14.16 -6.59
N SER A 146 6.42 13.27 -7.50
CA SER A 146 5.38 13.60 -8.47
C SER A 146 4.58 12.38 -8.90
N VAL A 147 3.32 12.60 -9.26
CA VAL A 147 2.43 11.59 -9.85
C VAL A 147 1.80 12.15 -11.10
N ARG A 148 1.69 11.29 -12.14
CA ARG A 148 0.90 11.53 -13.34
C ARG A 148 -0.07 10.38 -13.54
N ILE A 149 -1.33 10.71 -13.87
CA ILE A 149 -2.39 9.76 -14.18
C ILE A 149 -2.80 9.96 -15.63
N ALA A 150 -2.81 8.87 -16.38
CA ALA A 150 -3.32 8.84 -17.74
C ALA A 150 -4.34 7.70 -17.91
N LEU A 151 -5.39 7.97 -18.66
CA LEU A 151 -6.50 7.06 -18.87
C LEU A 151 -6.55 6.59 -20.31
N SER A 152 -7.07 5.36 -20.52
CA SER A 152 -7.29 4.79 -21.84
C SER A 152 -8.52 3.88 -21.85
N ILE A 153 -9.18 3.79 -23.01
CA ILE A 153 -10.27 2.83 -23.26
C ILE A 153 -9.71 1.52 -23.85
N ASP A 154 -8.69 1.62 -24.69
CA ASP A 154 -8.18 0.50 -25.49
C ASP A 154 -6.83 -0.06 -25.01
N GLY A 155 -6.20 0.60 -24.02
CA GLY A 155 -4.90 0.23 -23.47
C GLY A 155 -3.70 0.57 -24.37
N LYS A 156 -3.91 1.34 -25.45
CA LYS A 156 -2.88 1.76 -26.41
C LYS A 156 -2.68 3.28 -26.36
N GLU A 157 -3.75 4.04 -26.55
CA GLU A 157 -3.74 5.49 -26.51
C GLU A 157 -4.11 5.96 -25.11
N PHE A 158 -3.18 6.65 -24.45
CA PHE A 158 -3.35 7.19 -23.10
C PHE A 158 -3.38 8.71 -23.12
N SER A 159 -4.38 9.31 -22.47
CA SER A 159 -4.49 10.75 -22.26
C SER A 159 -4.24 11.09 -20.80
N GLU A 160 -3.33 12.02 -20.53
CA GLU A 160 -3.08 12.52 -19.18
C GLU A 160 -4.27 13.32 -18.68
N VAL A 161 -4.77 13.01 -17.49
CA VAL A 161 -5.92 13.65 -16.85
C VAL A 161 -5.56 14.38 -15.56
N ALA A 162 -4.45 14.02 -14.91
CA ALA A 162 -3.97 14.67 -13.71
C ALA A 162 -2.46 14.54 -13.57
N SER A 163 -1.86 15.60 -12.99
CA SER A 163 -0.46 15.63 -12.58
C SER A 163 -0.32 16.48 -11.32
N ARG A 164 0.50 16.04 -10.38
CA ARG A 164 0.77 16.78 -9.14
C ARG A 164 2.18 16.51 -8.64
N THR A 165 2.77 17.53 -7.97
CA THR A 165 4.08 17.45 -7.32
C THR A 165 3.98 17.78 -5.85
N TRP A 166 4.89 17.26 -5.05
CA TRP A 166 5.02 17.51 -3.62
C TRP A 166 6.44 17.96 -3.29
N PRO A 167 6.62 18.84 -2.28
CA PRO A 167 7.93 19.28 -1.87
C PRO A 167 8.71 18.17 -1.19
N ALA A 168 10.04 18.26 -1.25
CA ALA A 168 10.91 17.35 -0.51
C ALA A 168 10.67 17.47 1.01
N PRO A 169 10.72 16.36 1.74
CA PRO A 169 10.69 16.38 3.19
C PRO A 169 11.97 17.04 3.74
N GLU A 170 11.89 17.53 4.98
CA GLU A 170 13.06 18.06 5.67
C GLU A 170 14.13 16.98 5.88
N ALA A 171 15.42 17.35 5.70
CA ALA A 171 16.54 16.41 5.78
C ALA A 171 16.62 15.61 7.09
N ARG A 172 16.16 16.20 8.19
CA ARG A 172 16.15 15.62 9.53
C ARG A 172 14.74 15.39 10.08
N MET A 173 13.76 15.18 9.20
CA MET A 173 12.42 14.84 9.63
C MET A 173 12.46 13.56 10.47
N GLU A 174 11.92 13.65 11.69
CA GLU A 174 11.81 12.52 12.59
C GLU A 174 10.49 11.77 12.38
N GLY A 175 10.53 10.48 12.70
CA GLY A 175 9.36 9.59 12.61
C GLY A 175 9.11 9.06 11.20
N LYS A 176 8.04 8.29 11.11
CA LYS A 176 7.58 7.65 9.88
C LYS A 176 6.19 8.18 9.54
N ARG A 177 5.96 8.50 8.28
CA ARG A 177 4.70 9.05 7.82
C ARG A 177 4.21 8.32 6.59
N ARG A 178 3.03 7.72 6.68
CA ARG A 178 2.26 7.25 5.56
C ARG A 178 1.23 8.31 5.19
N GLU A 179 1.18 8.66 3.93
CA GLU A 179 0.24 9.66 3.42
C GLU A 179 -0.54 9.07 2.25
N THR A 180 -1.81 9.43 2.14
CA THR A 180 -2.61 9.16 0.95
C THR A 180 -2.59 10.41 0.08
N LEU A 181 -2.08 10.28 -1.14
CA LEU A 181 -2.00 11.33 -2.14
C LEU A 181 -3.18 11.20 -3.08
N GLU A 182 -4.04 12.22 -3.14
CA GLU A 182 -5.25 12.22 -3.94
C GLU A 182 -5.08 13.09 -5.18
N LEU A 183 -5.39 12.52 -6.36
CA LEU A 183 -5.45 13.22 -7.63
C LEU A 183 -6.89 13.17 -8.14
N ASN A 184 -7.56 14.33 -8.10
CA ASN A 184 -8.92 14.51 -8.60
C ASN A 184 -8.88 15.09 -10.01
N PHE A 185 -9.79 14.68 -10.87
CA PHE A 185 -9.96 15.17 -12.24
C PHE A 185 -11.41 15.06 -12.67
N ASP A 186 -11.75 15.66 -13.81
CA ASP A 186 -13.10 15.57 -14.36
C ASP A 186 -13.46 14.11 -14.69
N GLU A 187 -14.72 13.74 -14.50
CA GLU A 187 -15.19 12.39 -14.79
C GLU A 187 -14.86 11.99 -16.23
N ALA A 188 -14.22 10.85 -16.40
CA ALA A 188 -13.83 10.30 -17.69
C ALA A 188 -14.11 8.81 -17.78
N GLN A 189 -14.40 8.32 -18.99
CA GLN A 189 -14.58 6.90 -19.25
C GLN A 189 -13.20 6.26 -19.48
N ALA A 190 -12.89 5.20 -18.73
CA ALA A 190 -11.64 4.48 -18.88
C ALA A 190 -11.80 3.00 -18.52
N ARG A 191 -11.05 2.15 -19.19
CA ARG A 191 -10.79 0.78 -18.78
C ARG A 191 -9.38 0.63 -18.19
N TYR A 192 -8.41 1.39 -18.72
CA TYR A 192 -7.03 1.32 -18.29
C TYR A 192 -6.61 2.60 -17.59
N VAL A 193 -5.97 2.44 -16.44
CA VAL A 193 -5.40 3.55 -15.65
C VAL A 193 -3.90 3.38 -15.61
N LYS A 194 -3.16 4.33 -16.19
CA LYS A 194 -1.70 4.36 -16.12
C LYS A 194 -1.27 5.33 -15.03
N VAL A 195 -0.47 4.82 -14.11
CA VAL A 195 0.10 5.58 -13.00
C VAL A 195 1.60 5.66 -13.17
N THR A 196 2.13 6.89 -13.09
CA THR A 196 3.57 7.14 -13.01
C THR A 196 3.85 7.92 -11.74
N ALA A 197 4.56 7.32 -10.79
CA ALA A 197 4.99 7.97 -9.55
C ALA A 197 6.51 8.05 -9.51
N ASN A 198 7.06 9.26 -9.46
CA ASN A 198 8.48 9.50 -9.34
C ASN A 198 8.85 9.76 -7.89
N GLY A 199 9.95 9.16 -7.44
CA GLY A 199 10.63 9.54 -6.21
C GLY A 199 11.57 10.72 -6.43
N PHE A 200 12.09 11.27 -5.35
CA PHE A 200 13.13 12.27 -5.39
C PHE A 200 14.44 11.69 -5.95
N GLU A 201 15.21 12.52 -6.66
CA GLU A 201 16.47 12.09 -7.27
C GLU A 201 17.54 11.77 -6.24
N ALA A 202 17.62 12.58 -5.18
CA ALA A 202 18.65 12.46 -4.15
C ALA A 202 18.14 12.88 -2.76
N LEU A 203 18.71 12.28 -1.72
CA LEU A 203 18.54 12.72 -0.34
C LEU A 203 19.11 14.14 -0.18
N PRO A 204 18.40 15.04 0.55
CA PRO A 204 18.72 16.45 0.60
C PRO A 204 20.00 16.74 1.39
N PRO A 205 20.63 17.91 1.15
CA PRO A 205 21.73 18.39 2.00
C PRO A 205 21.34 18.42 3.48
N GLY A 206 22.25 18.00 4.35
CA GLY A 206 22.00 17.87 5.80
C GLY A 206 21.50 16.50 6.25
N HIS A 207 21.13 15.62 5.32
CA HIS A 207 20.87 14.19 5.59
C HIS A 207 22.20 13.42 5.64
N SER A 208 22.27 12.35 6.47
CA SER A 208 23.48 11.49 6.56
C SER A 208 23.87 10.82 5.24
N GLY A 209 22.91 10.57 4.37
CA GLY A 209 23.09 10.01 3.03
C GLY A 209 22.91 11.06 1.91
N ALA A 210 23.16 12.35 2.17
CA ALA A 210 22.98 13.42 1.19
C ALA A 210 23.59 13.06 -0.18
N GLY A 211 22.82 13.27 -1.26
CA GLY A 211 23.24 12.95 -2.62
C GLY A 211 23.00 11.49 -3.06
N MET A 212 22.67 10.58 -2.15
CA MET A 212 22.29 9.21 -2.50
C MET A 212 20.84 9.16 -2.97
N PRO A 213 20.50 8.26 -3.92
CA PRO A 213 19.12 8.07 -4.33
C PRO A 213 18.29 7.46 -3.18
N PRO A 214 17.17 8.08 -2.78
CA PRO A 214 16.27 7.51 -1.78
C PRO A 214 15.42 6.40 -2.35
N PHE A 215 14.82 5.60 -1.47
CA PHE A 215 13.75 4.70 -1.84
C PHE A 215 12.43 5.45 -2.01
N LEU A 216 11.65 5.00 -2.98
CA LEU A 216 10.22 5.28 -3.16
C LEU A 216 9.43 4.04 -2.74
N PHE A 217 8.44 4.20 -1.86
CA PHE A 217 7.53 3.12 -1.46
C PHE A 217 6.08 3.51 -1.69
N VAL A 218 5.32 2.59 -2.30
CA VAL A 218 3.87 2.68 -2.52
C VAL A 218 3.23 1.39 -2.03
N ASP A 219 2.10 1.47 -1.28
CA ASP A 219 1.40 0.28 -0.80
C ASP A 219 0.10 0.00 -1.56
N GLU A 220 -0.63 1.04 -1.97
CA GLU A 220 -1.93 0.87 -2.59
C GLU A 220 -2.18 1.93 -3.67
N ILE A 221 -2.87 1.54 -4.74
CA ILE A 221 -3.39 2.42 -5.79
C ILE A 221 -4.89 2.21 -5.85
N GLU A 222 -5.64 3.24 -5.49
CA GLU A 222 -7.10 3.22 -5.45
C GLU A 222 -7.67 4.03 -6.62
N VAL A 223 -8.73 3.53 -7.25
CA VAL A 223 -9.43 4.18 -8.37
C VAL A 223 -10.90 4.36 -8.03
N TYR A 224 -11.41 5.60 -8.13
CA TYR A 224 -12.79 5.97 -7.81
C TYR A 224 -13.53 6.64 -8.96
#